data_d08d2d657c87516aa47cfd37caaf1cfc
#
_entry.id   d08d2d657c87516aa47cfd37caaf1cfc
#
_cell.length_a   1.000
_cell.length_b   1.000
_cell.length_c   1.000
_cell.angle_alpha   90.00
_cell.angle_beta   90.00
_cell.angle_gamma   90.00
#
_symmetry.space_group_name_H-M   'P 1'
#
loop_
_entity.id
_entity.type
_entity.pdbx_description
1 polymer ?
#
loop_
_entity_poly.entity_id
_entity_poly.type
_entity_poly.pdbx_seq_one_letter_code
_entity_poly.pdbx_strand_id
1 'polypeptide(L)'
;MQVDEQRIALIVEEVLRQLKGEPVSTNAEPGQDGIFTCVDAAIKAAAAAQRELVALPLSVRKKMIEAIREAGVANAEYFARMTVDETGLGRYEHKVQKNINAAR
;
A
#
# COMPACT_ATOMS: atom_id res chain seq x y z
N MET A 1 4.24 -15.47 3.24
CA MET A 1 3.73 -14.46 4.15
C MET A 1 2.46 -15.00 4.78
N GLN A 2 2.50 -15.32 6.06
CA GLN A 2 1.29 -15.72 6.77
C GLN A 2 0.43 -14.50 7.02
N VAL A 3 -0.78 -14.53 6.49
CA VAL A 3 -1.77 -13.49 6.78
C VAL A 3 -2.45 -13.89 8.09
N ASP A 4 -2.29 -13.06 9.12
CA ASP A 4 -2.92 -13.27 10.42
C ASP A 4 -4.44 -13.13 10.26
N GLU A 5 -5.19 -14.13 10.75
CA GLU A 5 -6.66 -14.13 10.71
C GLU A 5 -7.25 -12.90 11.41
N GLN A 6 -6.61 -12.42 12.47
CA GLN A 6 -7.01 -11.20 13.16
C GLN A 6 -6.87 -9.95 12.29
N ARG A 7 -5.83 -9.90 11.46
CA ARG A 7 -5.63 -8.82 10.51
C ARG A 7 -6.69 -8.80 9.42
N ILE A 8 -7.04 -9.97 8.90
CA ILE A 8 -8.13 -10.11 7.91
C ILE A 8 -9.45 -9.66 8.51
N ALA A 9 -9.77 -10.08 9.74
CA ALA A 9 -10.98 -9.69 10.44
C ALA A 9 -11.07 -8.17 10.62
N LEU A 10 -9.97 -7.51 10.97
CA LEU A 10 -9.90 -6.05 11.12
C LEU A 10 -10.12 -5.33 9.79
N ILE A 11 -9.54 -5.83 8.70
CA ILE A 11 -9.71 -5.26 7.35
C ILE A 11 -11.17 -5.40 6.91
N VAL A 12 -11.77 -6.56 7.10
CA VAL A 12 -13.19 -6.82 6.76
C VAL A 12 -14.11 -5.92 7.57
N GLU A 13 -13.85 -5.75 8.87
CA GLU A 13 -14.62 -4.88 9.75
C GLU A 13 -14.52 -3.41 9.29
N GLU A 14 -13.33 -2.96 8.91
CA GLU A 14 -13.08 -1.62 8.36
C GLU A 14 -13.85 -1.38 7.06
N VAL A 15 -13.79 -2.32 6.12
CA VAL A 15 -14.52 -2.26 4.86
C VAL A 15 -16.04 -2.20 5.10
N LEU A 16 -16.55 -2.98 6.03
CA LEU A 16 -17.97 -2.96 6.40
C LEU A 16 -18.39 -1.61 7.00
N ARG A 17 -17.53 -0.99 7.79
CA ARG A 17 -17.78 0.35 8.33
C ARG A 17 -17.83 1.42 7.24
N GLN A 18 -16.91 1.37 6.28
CA GLN A 18 -16.90 2.29 5.14
C GLN A 18 -18.16 2.16 4.29
N LEU A 19 -18.65 0.94 4.08
CA LEU A 19 -19.89 0.68 3.35
C LEU A 19 -21.12 1.19 4.07
N LYS A 20 -21.09 1.28 5.39
CA LYS A 20 -22.18 1.82 6.22
C LYS A 20 -22.15 3.33 6.38
N GLY A 21 -21.10 4.01 5.85
CA GLY A 21 -20.95 5.45 5.98
C GLY A 21 -20.60 5.93 7.37
N GLU A 22 -20.17 5.06 8.27
CA GLU A 22 -19.68 5.42 9.58
C GLU A 22 -18.28 6.03 9.49
N PRO A 23 -17.95 7.05 10.32
CA PRO A 23 -16.60 7.59 10.33
C PRO A 23 -15.60 6.50 10.71
N VAL A 24 -14.52 6.42 9.94
CA VAL A 24 -13.44 5.46 10.17
C VAL A 24 -12.88 5.71 11.56
N SER A 25 -13.25 4.86 12.51
CA SER A 25 -12.58 4.78 13.79
C SER A 25 -11.26 4.05 13.54
N THR A 26 -10.21 4.81 13.38
CA THR A 26 -8.86 4.27 13.25
C THR A 26 -8.42 3.72 14.63
N ASN A 27 -8.82 2.50 14.94
CA ASN A 27 -8.19 1.72 15.99
C ASN A 27 -6.85 1.12 15.54
N ALA A 28 -6.38 1.47 14.34
CA ALA A 28 -5.04 1.17 13.91
C ALA A 28 -4.07 1.99 14.76
N GLU A 29 -3.09 1.35 15.37
CA GLU A 29 -2.02 2.05 16.03
C GLU A 29 -1.37 3.04 15.05
N PRO A 30 -1.11 4.30 15.46
CA PRO A 30 -0.49 5.27 14.58
C PRO A 30 0.81 4.74 14.00
N GLY A 31 0.89 4.69 12.68
CA GLY A 31 2.05 4.20 11.95
C GLY A 31 1.99 2.75 11.52
N GLN A 32 0.93 2.03 11.83
CA GLN A 32 0.77 0.67 11.34
C GLN A 32 0.53 0.69 9.82
N ASP A 33 1.33 -0.11 9.08
CA ASP A 33 1.30 -0.20 7.61
C ASP A 33 1.53 1.15 6.90
N GLY A 34 2.23 2.09 7.55
CA GLY A 34 2.51 3.41 6.97
C GLY A 34 1.33 4.37 6.99
N ILE A 35 0.26 4.03 7.71
CA ILE A 35 -0.94 4.87 7.81
C ILE A 35 -0.88 5.71 9.09
N PHE A 36 -1.06 7.02 8.94
CA PHE A 36 -0.96 7.98 10.03
C PHE A 36 -2.20 8.86 10.08
N THR A 37 -2.52 9.35 11.28
CA THR A 37 -3.66 10.25 11.51
C THR A 37 -3.30 11.72 11.38
N CYS A 38 -2.00 12.05 11.42
CA CYS A 38 -1.55 13.42 11.20
C CYS A 38 -0.27 13.48 10.38
N VAL A 39 -0.10 14.58 9.66
CA VAL A 39 1.03 14.79 8.75
C VAL A 39 2.37 14.82 9.49
N ASP A 40 2.42 15.47 10.64
CA ASP A 40 3.67 15.58 11.42
C ASP A 40 4.19 14.21 11.87
N ALA A 41 3.29 13.31 12.29
CA ALA A 41 3.66 11.95 12.67
C ALA A 41 4.19 11.17 11.47
N ALA A 42 3.56 11.31 10.31
CA ALA A 42 4.00 10.68 9.06
C ALA A 42 5.39 11.16 8.65
N ILE A 43 5.66 12.46 8.73
CA ILE A 43 6.95 13.06 8.40
C ILE A 43 8.06 12.55 9.34
N LYS A 44 7.79 12.51 10.64
CA LYS A 44 8.74 12.01 11.64
C LYS A 44 9.09 10.54 11.40
N ALA A 45 8.09 9.71 11.13
CA ALA A 45 8.28 8.30 10.83
C ALA A 45 9.07 8.12 9.53
N ALA A 46 8.77 8.88 8.49
CA ALA A 46 9.49 8.83 7.22
C ALA A 46 10.95 9.25 7.38
N ALA A 47 11.24 10.29 8.17
CA ALA A 47 12.60 10.73 8.44
C ALA A 47 13.41 9.66 9.20
N ALA A 48 12.80 9.00 10.19
CA ALA A 48 13.42 7.91 10.92
C ALA A 48 13.70 6.71 10.00
N ALA A 49 12.71 6.31 9.20
CA ALA A 49 12.85 5.23 8.22
C ALA A 49 13.94 5.52 7.18
N GLN A 50 14.05 6.75 6.72
CA GLN A 50 15.09 7.16 5.78
C GLN A 50 16.49 6.99 6.36
N ARG A 51 16.70 7.34 7.62
CA ARG A 51 18.00 7.15 8.29
C ARG A 51 18.37 5.68 8.37
N GLU A 52 17.40 4.81 8.67
CA GLU A 52 17.62 3.36 8.69
C GLU A 52 17.92 2.81 7.29
N LEU A 53 17.18 3.25 6.29
CA LEU A 53 17.35 2.82 4.90
C LEU A 53 18.75 3.17 4.37
N VAL A 54 19.22 4.39 4.63
CA VAL A 54 20.53 4.84 4.17
C VAL A 54 21.67 4.04 4.82
N ALA A 55 21.47 3.57 6.05
CA ALA A 55 22.45 2.75 6.77
C ALA A 55 22.52 1.31 6.27
N LEU A 56 21.52 0.84 5.48
CA LEU A 56 21.51 -0.53 4.96
C LEU A 56 22.49 -0.72 3.81
N PRO A 57 23.08 -1.94 3.66
CA PRO A 57 23.91 -2.27 2.50
C PRO A 57 23.10 -2.16 1.20
N LEU A 58 23.78 -1.82 0.10
CA LEU A 58 23.13 -1.72 -1.21
C LEU A 58 22.50 -3.04 -1.66
N SER A 59 23.05 -4.17 -1.26
CA SER A 59 22.49 -5.49 -1.55
C SER A 59 21.10 -5.69 -0.94
N VAL A 60 20.88 -5.19 0.27
CA VAL A 60 19.57 -5.24 0.95
C VAL A 60 18.59 -4.29 0.27
N ARG A 61 19.03 -3.08 -0.07
CA ARG A 61 18.20 -2.10 -0.79
C ARG A 61 17.77 -2.64 -2.16
N LYS A 62 18.66 -3.33 -2.86
CA LYS A 62 18.34 -4.00 -4.13
C LYS A 62 17.24 -5.04 -3.97
N LYS A 63 17.33 -5.88 -2.94
CA LYS A 63 16.27 -6.86 -2.63
C LYS A 63 14.93 -6.21 -2.33
N MET A 64 14.94 -5.07 -1.64
CA MET A 64 13.72 -4.30 -1.37
C MET A 64 13.08 -3.80 -2.66
N ILE A 65 13.87 -3.28 -3.58
CA ILE A 65 13.40 -2.82 -4.89
C ILE A 65 12.83 -4.00 -5.71
N GLU A 66 13.50 -5.14 -5.71
CA GLU A 66 13.03 -6.34 -6.39
C GLU A 66 11.68 -6.80 -5.85
N ALA A 67 11.51 -6.78 -4.52
CA ALA A 67 10.24 -7.13 -3.87
C ALA A 67 9.11 -6.15 -4.26
N ILE A 68 9.39 -4.86 -4.33
CA ILE A 68 8.43 -3.85 -4.76
C ILE A 68 8.02 -4.07 -6.23
N ARG A 69 8.98 -4.33 -7.11
CA ARG A 69 8.71 -4.63 -8.52
C ARG A 69 7.83 -5.86 -8.69
N GLU A 70 8.18 -6.92 -7.99
CA GLU A 70 7.43 -8.17 -8.00
C GLU A 70 5.98 -7.97 -7.53
N ALA A 71 5.78 -7.25 -6.44
CA ALA A 71 4.46 -6.90 -5.94
C ALA A 71 3.68 -6.03 -6.95
N GLY A 72 4.34 -5.08 -7.58
CA GLY A 72 3.74 -4.21 -8.60
C GLY A 72 3.25 -4.99 -9.82
N VAL A 73 4.04 -5.91 -10.32
CA VAL A 73 3.67 -6.77 -11.45
C VAL A 73 2.54 -7.72 -11.06
N ALA A 74 2.65 -8.37 -9.90
CA ALA A 74 1.64 -9.31 -9.41
C ALA A 74 0.26 -8.67 -9.20
N ASN A 75 0.22 -7.39 -8.84
CA ASN A 75 -1.02 -6.66 -8.58
C ASN A 75 -1.42 -5.68 -9.70
N ALA A 76 -0.77 -5.74 -10.85
CA ALA A 76 -1.00 -4.80 -11.95
C ALA A 76 -2.46 -4.78 -12.41
N GLU A 77 -3.07 -5.95 -12.56
CA GLU A 77 -4.48 -6.09 -12.97
C GLU A 77 -5.43 -5.58 -11.89
N TYR A 78 -5.19 -5.96 -10.65
CA TYR A 78 -6.01 -5.54 -9.51
C TYR A 78 -6.01 -4.01 -9.35
N PHE A 79 -4.84 -3.40 -9.39
CA PHE A 79 -4.71 -1.94 -9.26
C PHE A 79 -5.30 -1.21 -10.47
N ALA A 80 -5.17 -1.77 -11.67
CA ALA A 80 -5.79 -1.21 -12.87
C ALA A 80 -7.32 -1.20 -12.75
N ARG A 81 -7.90 -2.28 -12.24
CA ARG A 81 -9.35 -2.37 -12.02
C ARG A 81 -9.81 -1.36 -10.98
N MET A 82 -9.12 -1.27 -9.85
CA MET A 82 -9.44 -0.27 -8.81
C MET A 82 -9.40 1.15 -9.37
N THR A 83 -8.36 1.48 -10.13
CA THR A 83 -8.18 2.82 -10.70
C THR A 83 -9.30 3.18 -11.64
N VAL A 84 -9.67 2.29 -12.56
CA VAL A 84 -10.73 2.53 -13.53
C VAL A 84 -12.10 2.64 -12.84
N ASP A 85 -12.38 1.76 -11.88
CA ASP A 85 -13.63 1.75 -11.14
C ASP A 85 -13.80 3.01 -10.29
N GLU A 86 -12.72 3.47 -9.65
CA GLU A 86 -12.74 4.68 -8.81
C GLU A 86 -12.83 5.97 -9.62
N THR A 87 -12.05 6.09 -10.69
CA THR A 87 -11.90 7.35 -11.43
C THR A 87 -12.77 7.44 -12.68
N GLY A 88 -13.19 6.32 -13.25
CA GLY A 88 -13.86 6.27 -14.54
C GLY A 88 -12.98 6.72 -15.72
N LEU A 89 -11.67 6.86 -15.49
CA LEU A 89 -10.72 7.37 -16.47
C LEU A 89 -9.85 6.26 -17.05
N GLY A 90 -9.69 6.29 -18.37
CA GLY A 90 -8.83 5.36 -19.08
C GLY A 90 -9.48 4.01 -19.35
N ARG A 91 -8.71 3.13 -19.96
CA ARG A 91 -9.11 1.76 -20.27
C ARG A 91 -8.34 0.77 -19.39
N TYR A 92 -9.03 -0.25 -18.91
CA TYR A 92 -8.44 -1.28 -18.05
C TYR A 92 -7.17 -1.90 -18.68
N GLU A 93 -7.24 -2.34 -19.92
CA GLU A 93 -6.11 -3.00 -20.61
C GLU A 93 -4.88 -2.10 -20.71
N HIS A 94 -5.08 -0.80 -20.97
CA HIS A 94 -4.01 0.17 -21.01
C HIS A 94 -3.41 0.44 -19.63
N LYS A 95 -4.26 0.46 -18.59
CA LYS A 95 -3.80 0.63 -17.20
C LYS A 95 -2.97 -0.55 -16.73
N VAL A 96 -3.37 -1.78 -17.09
CA VAL A 96 -2.61 -2.99 -16.80
C VAL A 96 -1.22 -2.89 -17.43
N GLN A 97 -1.15 -2.55 -18.72
CA GLN A 97 0.12 -2.45 -19.45
C GLN A 97 1.01 -1.36 -18.86
N LYS A 98 0.44 -0.21 -18.53
CA LYS A 98 1.16 0.89 -17.87
C LYS A 98 1.74 0.45 -16.52
N ASN A 99 0.93 -0.22 -15.69
CA ASN A 99 1.37 -0.69 -14.39
C ASN A 99 2.53 -1.69 -14.48
N ILE A 100 2.46 -2.62 -15.42
CA ILE A 100 3.54 -3.59 -15.68
C ILE A 100 4.82 -2.86 -16.12
N ASN A 101 4.69 -1.95 -17.07
CA ASN A 101 5.85 -1.21 -17.60
C ASN A 101 6.51 -0.33 -16.52
N ALA A 102 5.72 0.27 -15.65
CA ALA A 102 6.22 1.09 -14.55
C ALA A 102 6.90 0.26 -13.44
N ALA A 103 6.45 -0.98 -13.24
CA ALA A 103 6.96 -1.85 -12.17
C ALA A 103 8.24 -2.63 -12.54
N ARG A 104 8.57 -2.75 -13.81
CA ARG A 104 9.78 -3.46 -14.29
C ARG A 104 11.10 -2.70 -14.19
#